data_d235bb9223eb26876e86036239fb7f1a
#
_entry.id   d235bb9223eb26876e86036239fb7f1a
#
_cell.length_a   1.000
_cell.length_b   1.000
_cell.length_c   1.000
_cell.angle_alpha   90.00
_cell.angle_beta   90.00
_cell.angle_gamma   90.00
#
_symmetry.space_group_name_H-M   'P 1'
#
loop_
_entity.id
_entity.type
_entity.pdbx_description
1 polymer ?
#
loop_
_entity_poly.entity_id
_entity_poly.type
_entity_poly.pdbx_seq_one_letter_code
_entity_poly.pdbx_strand_id
1 'polypeptide(L)'
;EYCKAILRENSSILPVSIKREGNDYHENTLSENHFPSASAIRNAILDFNTPPKGDWSDTEHSHCFLSEASETSIQNFAFLSDMAKKFLPENSLELFLQAISRNHYLLENDLDTLYRYCLLQETEESLCTYQDMSHALARRILSCRDQYESFSQFADLLKTKEITRTRIQRALLHMLLHIQSVPAQIPYARVLGFRKNSSALLGKIKRCSSIPLLTRLPDAAEVLKNAPQAMDLLNETTFASNLYESILAQKNSASYVHEYRKQIIIV
;
A
#
# COMPACT_ATOMS: atom_id res chain seq x y z
N GLU A 1 14.64 10.10 13.44
CA GLU A 1 13.39 9.73 14.09
C GLU A 1 13.56 8.49 14.99
N TYR A 2 14.17 7.39 14.55
CA TYR A 2 14.36 6.17 15.39
C TYR A 2 15.12 6.44 16.68
N CYS A 3 16.26 7.14 16.64
CA CYS A 3 17.02 7.50 17.86
C CYS A 3 16.20 8.41 18.79
N LYS A 4 15.40 9.33 18.22
CA LYS A 4 14.50 10.20 18.98
C LYS A 4 13.40 9.40 19.69
N ALA A 5 12.83 8.40 19.02
CA ALA A 5 11.84 7.50 19.62
C ALA A 5 12.47 6.64 20.74
N ILE A 6 13.66 6.08 20.52
CA ILE A 6 14.39 5.30 21.54
C ILE A 6 14.61 6.13 22.82
N LEU A 7 15.03 7.38 22.66
CA LEU A 7 15.23 8.30 23.79
C LEU A 7 13.92 8.65 24.49
N ARG A 8 12.85 8.95 23.72
CA ARG A 8 11.54 9.31 24.28
C ARG A 8 10.91 8.17 25.07
N GLU A 9 11.01 6.96 24.56
CA GLU A 9 10.47 5.75 25.21
C GLU A 9 11.41 5.15 26.27
N ASN A 10 12.55 5.80 26.55
CA ASN A 10 13.59 5.30 27.46
C ASN A 10 13.93 3.82 27.21
N SER A 11 14.03 3.45 25.92
CA SER A 11 14.24 2.07 25.51
C SER A 11 15.70 1.65 25.59
N SER A 12 15.95 0.39 25.95
CA SER A 12 17.29 -0.22 25.96
C SER A 12 17.80 -0.64 24.57
N ILE A 13 17.05 -0.36 23.50
CA ILE A 13 17.43 -0.69 22.13
C ILE A 13 18.62 0.16 21.71
N LEU A 14 19.69 -0.51 21.24
CA LEU A 14 20.87 0.16 20.69
C LEU A 14 20.68 0.36 19.18
N PRO A 15 20.73 1.61 18.67
CA PRO A 15 20.65 1.86 17.26
C PRO A 15 21.95 1.45 16.56
N VAL A 16 21.84 0.60 15.54
CA VAL A 16 22.97 0.20 14.69
C VAL A 16 22.69 0.69 13.28
N SER A 17 23.61 1.49 12.72
CA SER A 17 23.52 1.95 11.34
C SER A 17 24.34 1.05 10.42
N ILE A 18 23.76 0.65 9.30
CA ILE A 18 24.45 -0.05 8.22
C ILE A 18 24.62 0.96 7.09
N LYS A 19 25.87 1.12 6.61
CA LYS A 19 26.14 1.98 5.46
C LYS A 19 25.47 1.40 4.21
N ARG A 20 24.67 2.23 3.55
CA ARG A 20 24.07 1.86 2.29
C ARG A 20 25.13 1.79 1.19
N GLU A 21 25.12 0.70 0.43
CA GLU A 21 25.92 0.56 -0.79
C GLU A 21 24.99 0.66 -1.99
N GLY A 22 25.41 1.37 -3.03
CA GLY A 22 24.63 1.56 -4.27
C GLY A 22 24.11 2.98 -4.46
N ASN A 23 23.03 3.10 -5.21
CA ASN A 23 22.44 4.35 -5.63
C ASN A 23 21.86 5.20 -4.49
N ASP A 24 21.81 6.50 -4.68
CA ASP A 24 21.21 7.45 -3.75
C ASP A 24 19.73 7.11 -3.48
N TYR A 25 19.25 7.49 -2.30
CA TYR A 25 17.86 7.22 -1.87
C TYR A 25 16.79 7.75 -2.84
N HIS A 26 17.10 8.84 -3.54
CA HIS A 26 16.21 9.52 -4.48
C HIS A 26 16.47 9.18 -5.95
N GLU A 27 17.35 8.26 -6.25
CA GLU A 27 17.62 7.87 -7.62
C GLU A 27 16.43 7.07 -8.18
N ASN A 28 15.86 7.58 -9.27
CA ASN A 28 14.64 7.04 -9.89
C ASN A 28 14.92 6.13 -11.10
N THR A 29 16.20 5.97 -11.47
CA THR A 29 16.62 5.15 -12.59
C THR A 29 17.27 3.86 -12.13
N LEU A 30 17.10 2.81 -12.92
CA LEU A 30 17.75 1.54 -12.70
C LEU A 30 19.18 1.61 -13.24
N SER A 31 20.15 1.24 -12.43
CA SER A 31 21.56 1.16 -12.79
C SER A 31 22.00 -0.30 -12.85
N GLU A 32 22.77 -0.69 -13.86
CA GLU A 32 23.26 -2.07 -14.00
C GLU A 32 24.26 -2.49 -12.92
N ASN A 33 24.96 -1.53 -12.31
CA ASN A 33 26.08 -1.78 -11.42
C ASN A 33 25.80 -1.58 -9.93
N HIS A 34 24.62 -1.06 -9.55
CA HIS A 34 24.28 -0.74 -8.18
C HIS A 34 22.90 -1.27 -7.78
N PHE A 35 22.72 -1.57 -6.49
CA PHE A 35 21.40 -1.95 -5.98
C PHE A 35 20.39 -0.82 -6.21
N PRO A 36 19.27 -1.09 -6.89
CA PRO A 36 18.28 -0.06 -7.20
C PRO A 36 17.60 0.49 -5.95
N SER A 37 17.16 1.73 -6.02
CA SER A 37 16.27 2.29 -5.00
C SER A 37 14.87 1.67 -5.11
N ALA A 38 14.10 1.69 -4.01
CA ALA A 38 12.70 1.28 -4.06
C ALA A 38 11.87 2.15 -5.03
N SER A 39 12.24 3.42 -5.21
CA SER A 39 11.61 4.32 -6.20
C SER A 39 11.92 3.88 -7.63
N ALA A 40 13.16 3.50 -7.92
CA ALA A 40 13.53 3.00 -9.24
C ALA A 40 12.77 1.72 -9.62
N ILE A 41 12.60 0.77 -8.65
CA ILE A 41 11.82 -0.44 -8.88
C ILE A 41 10.34 -0.11 -9.14
N ARG A 42 9.74 0.80 -8.34
CA ARG A 42 8.34 1.20 -8.56
C ARG A 42 8.14 1.87 -9.91
N ASN A 43 9.04 2.75 -10.32
CA ASN A 43 8.98 3.41 -11.63
C ASN A 43 9.06 2.38 -12.75
N ALA A 44 9.95 1.40 -12.67
CA ALA A 44 10.04 0.33 -13.66
C ALA A 44 8.74 -0.49 -13.78
N ILE A 45 8.04 -0.73 -12.67
CA ILE A 45 6.72 -1.37 -12.68
C ILE A 45 5.65 -0.45 -13.30
N LEU A 46 5.71 0.85 -13.02
CA LEU A 46 4.81 1.84 -13.62
C LEU A 46 5.00 1.93 -15.12
N ASP A 47 6.26 2.02 -15.58
CA ASP A 47 6.62 2.07 -17.00
C ASP A 47 6.17 0.80 -17.76
N PHE A 48 6.24 -0.37 -17.09
CA PHE A 48 5.74 -1.63 -17.63
C PHE A 48 4.22 -1.58 -17.89
N ASN A 49 3.44 -0.89 -17.05
CA ASN A 49 1.99 -0.79 -17.16
C ASN A 49 1.50 0.41 -17.97
N THR A 50 2.38 1.32 -18.35
CA THR A 50 2.00 2.49 -19.14
C THR A 50 2.01 2.10 -20.62
N PRO A 51 0.86 2.17 -21.34
CA PRO A 51 0.88 1.94 -22.77
C PRO A 51 1.81 2.97 -23.45
N PRO A 52 2.51 2.59 -24.52
CA PRO A 52 3.36 3.51 -25.24
C PRO A 52 2.53 4.74 -25.65
N LYS A 53 3.06 5.93 -25.42
CA LYS A 53 2.44 7.19 -25.87
C LYS A 53 2.43 7.21 -27.40
N GLY A 54 1.38 6.64 -27.99
CA GLY A 54 1.08 6.74 -29.39
C GLY A 54 -0.06 7.74 -29.58
N ASP A 55 0.03 8.57 -30.62
CA ASP A 55 -1.04 9.46 -31.08
C ASP A 55 -2.31 8.64 -31.32
N TRP A 56 -3.24 8.71 -30.38
CA TRP A 56 -4.58 8.12 -30.54
C TRP A 56 -5.51 9.20 -31.10
N SER A 57 -5.33 9.53 -32.39
CA SER A 57 -6.42 10.13 -33.17
C SER A 57 -7.28 9.00 -33.70
N ASP A 58 -8.53 8.96 -33.18
CA ASP A 58 -9.68 8.28 -33.75
C ASP A 58 -9.60 6.77 -34.02
N THR A 59 -10.17 5.97 -33.10
CA THR A 59 -11.22 5.01 -33.48
C THR A 59 -11.81 4.30 -32.24
N GLU A 60 -13.12 4.23 -32.20
CA GLU A 60 -13.96 3.43 -31.33
C GLU A 60 -13.43 2.00 -31.22
N HIS A 61 -13.16 1.51 -29.99
CA HIS A 61 -13.40 0.12 -29.59
C HIS A 61 -12.92 -0.09 -28.15
N SER A 62 -13.82 0.19 -27.22
CA SER A 62 -13.76 -0.38 -25.86
C SER A 62 -14.14 -1.86 -25.98
N HIS A 63 -13.22 -2.75 -25.92
CA HIS A 63 -13.32 -4.16 -25.55
C HIS A 63 -12.31 -4.98 -26.35
N CYS A 64 -11.11 -5.13 -25.85
CA CYS A 64 -10.28 -6.36 -25.96
C CYS A 64 -8.85 -6.10 -25.47
N PHE A 65 -8.60 -6.15 -24.16
CA PHE A 65 -7.24 -5.95 -23.62
C PHE A 65 -6.53 -7.28 -23.21
N LEU A 66 -6.86 -8.41 -23.81
CA LEU A 66 -6.28 -9.69 -23.39
C LEU A 66 -5.74 -10.60 -24.51
N SER A 67 -5.49 -10.12 -25.75
CA SER A 67 -5.05 -11.04 -26.80
C SER A 67 -3.73 -10.75 -27.51
N GLU A 68 -3.10 -9.57 -27.30
CA GLU A 68 -1.77 -9.32 -27.86
C GLU A 68 -0.92 -8.53 -26.85
N ALA A 69 -0.08 -9.24 -26.10
CA ALA A 69 1.02 -8.58 -25.38
C ALA A 69 1.88 -7.87 -26.46
N SER A 70 1.88 -6.54 -26.49
CA SER A 70 2.71 -5.79 -27.42
C SER A 70 4.17 -6.20 -27.23
N GLU A 71 4.97 -6.20 -28.28
CA GLU A 71 6.41 -6.49 -28.22
C GLU A 71 7.09 -5.67 -27.12
N THR A 72 6.64 -4.44 -26.90
CA THR A 72 7.10 -3.54 -25.83
C THR A 72 6.82 -4.11 -24.43
N SER A 73 5.64 -4.73 -24.20
CA SER A 73 5.31 -5.34 -22.90
C SER A 73 6.17 -6.56 -22.60
N ILE A 74 6.50 -7.34 -23.62
CA ILE A 74 7.39 -8.52 -23.51
C ILE A 74 8.83 -8.06 -23.20
N GLN A 75 9.33 -7.03 -23.88
CA GLN A 75 10.65 -6.46 -23.63
C GLN A 75 10.77 -5.86 -22.23
N ASN A 76 9.76 -5.12 -21.78
CA ASN A 76 9.71 -4.55 -20.44
C ASN A 76 9.67 -5.63 -19.36
N PHE A 77 8.92 -6.74 -19.58
CA PHE A 77 8.91 -7.85 -18.65
C PHE A 77 10.25 -8.57 -18.57
N ALA A 78 10.89 -8.81 -19.71
CA ALA A 78 12.23 -9.40 -19.77
C ALA A 78 13.24 -8.55 -19.00
N PHE A 79 13.23 -7.24 -19.21
CA PHE A 79 14.09 -6.28 -18.52
C PHE A 79 13.85 -6.30 -16.99
N LEU A 80 12.58 -6.23 -16.54
CA LEU A 80 12.23 -6.31 -15.12
C LEU A 80 12.65 -7.64 -14.51
N SER A 81 12.48 -8.75 -15.25
CA SER A 81 12.88 -10.09 -14.82
C SER A 81 14.39 -10.20 -14.62
N ASP A 82 15.18 -9.73 -15.59
CA ASP A 82 16.62 -9.80 -15.51
C ASP A 82 17.20 -8.90 -14.41
N MET A 83 16.62 -7.74 -14.23
CA MET A 83 16.96 -6.87 -13.12
C MET A 83 16.59 -7.49 -11.77
N ALA A 84 15.39 -8.05 -11.66
CA ALA A 84 14.94 -8.71 -10.43
C ALA A 84 15.83 -9.89 -10.05
N LYS A 85 16.24 -10.72 -11.01
CA LYS A 85 17.20 -11.83 -10.81
C LYS A 85 18.52 -11.37 -10.22
N LYS A 86 18.98 -10.18 -10.61
CA LYS A 86 20.27 -9.64 -10.16
C LYS A 86 20.21 -9.14 -8.71
N PHE A 87 19.08 -8.62 -8.24
CA PHE A 87 18.98 -7.87 -6.99
C PHE A 87 18.06 -8.48 -5.93
N LEU A 88 17.19 -9.43 -6.28
CA LEU A 88 16.28 -10.07 -5.34
C LEU A 88 16.78 -11.46 -4.90
N PRO A 89 16.64 -11.81 -3.61
CA PRO A 89 16.83 -13.19 -3.16
C PRO A 89 15.88 -14.14 -3.91
N GLU A 90 16.32 -15.38 -4.18
CA GLU A 90 15.60 -16.33 -5.01
C GLU A 90 14.12 -16.53 -4.61
N ASN A 91 13.84 -16.70 -3.31
CA ASN A 91 12.47 -16.85 -2.80
C ASN A 91 11.60 -15.62 -3.04
N SER A 92 12.18 -14.41 -2.97
CA SER A 92 11.48 -13.15 -3.23
C SER A 92 11.30 -12.90 -4.73
N LEU A 93 12.27 -13.33 -5.53
CA LEU A 93 12.23 -13.25 -6.99
C LEU A 93 11.04 -14.00 -7.57
N GLU A 94 10.84 -15.26 -7.14
CA GLU A 94 9.73 -16.07 -7.63
C GLU A 94 8.38 -15.40 -7.35
N LEU A 95 8.16 -14.95 -6.11
CA LEU A 95 6.93 -14.23 -5.73
C LEU A 95 6.74 -12.93 -6.49
N PHE A 96 7.82 -12.17 -6.70
CA PHE A 96 7.79 -10.92 -7.46
C PHE A 96 7.38 -11.17 -8.92
N LEU A 97 8.03 -12.13 -9.59
CA LEU A 97 7.71 -12.48 -10.98
C LEU A 97 6.29 -13.02 -11.15
N GLN A 98 5.81 -13.82 -10.20
CA GLN A 98 4.42 -14.28 -10.19
C GLN A 98 3.44 -13.12 -10.02
N ALA A 99 3.72 -12.17 -9.14
CA ALA A 99 2.86 -11.00 -8.93
C ALA A 99 2.80 -10.12 -10.19
N ILE A 100 3.94 -9.85 -10.83
CA ILE A 100 3.99 -9.06 -12.07
C ILE A 100 3.28 -9.77 -13.21
N SER A 101 3.58 -11.06 -13.46
CA SER A 101 2.99 -11.82 -14.57
C SER A 101 1.46 -11.98 -14.45
N ARG A 102 0.94 -11.99 -13.24
CA ARG A 102 -0.51 -12.07 -12.96
C ARG A 102 -1.19 -10.72 -12.77
N ASN A 103 -0.46 -9.61 -12.95
CA ASN A 103 -0.95 -8.26 -12.63
C ASN A 103 -1.56 -8.17 -11.21
N HIS A 104 -0.95 -8.87 -10.24
CA HIS A 104 -1.48 -9.04 -8.89
C HIS A 104 -0.96 -7.93 -7.94
N TYR A 105 -1.18 -6.69 -8.32
CA TYR A 105 -0.85 -5.49 -7.57
C TYR A 105 -1.72 -4.32 -8.01
N LEU A 106 -1.86 -3.31 -7.15
CA LEU A 106 -2.55 -2.06 -7.46
C LEU A 106 -1.56 -0.93 -7.65
N LEU A 107 -1.87 -0.07 -8.61
CA LEU A 107 -1.22 1.22 -8.82
C LEU A 107 -2.07 2.34 -8.21
N GLU A 108 -1.47 3.51 -8.00
CA GLU A 108 -2.14 4.67 -7.40
C GLU A 108 -3.47 5.01 -8.11
N ASN A 109 -3.48 4.93 -9.43
CA ASN A 109 -4.64 5.32 -10.26
C ASN A 109 -5.72 4.23 -10.37
N ASP A 110 -5.47 3.01 -9.91
CA ASP A 110 -6.52 1.95 -9.88
C ASP A 110 -7.67 2.32 -8.93
N LEU A 111 -7.47 3.31 -8.07
CA LEU A 111 -8.45 3.83 -7.10
C LEU A 111 -9.20 5.08 -7.60
N ASP A 112 -8.95 5.57 -8.80
CA ASP A 112 -9.44 6.86 -9.31
C ASP A 112 -10.96 7.03 -9.21
N THR A 113 -11.72 6.01 -9.56
CA THR A 113 -13.19 6.06 -9.49
C THR A 113 -13.69 6.26 -8.06
N LEU A 114 -13.04 5.64 -7.09
CA LEU A 114 -13.40 5.79 -5.68
C LEU A 114 -13.05 7.17 -5.15
N TYR A 115 -11.90 7.71 -5.53
CA TYR A 115 -11.52 9.07 -5.18
C TYR A 115 -12.48 10.11 -5.77
N ARG A 116 -12.88 9.96 -7.03
CA ARG A 116 -13.90 10.83 -7.66
C ARG A 116 -15.21 10.79 -6.87
N TYR A 117 -15.67 9.61 -6.51
CA TYR A 117 -16.88 9.44 -5.70
C TYR A 117 -16.76 10.15 -4.34
N CYS A 118 -15.69 9.92 -3.58
CA CYS A 118 -15.46 10.57 -2.30
C CYS A 118 -15.41 12.11 -2.45
N LEU A 119 -14.65 12.63 -3.41
CA LEU A 119 -14.47 14.07 -3.61
C LEU A 119 -15.79 14.81 -3.92
N LEU A 120 -16.77 14.13 -4.51
CA LEU A 120 -18.10 14.71 -4.78
C LEU A 120 -18.94 14.85 -3.51
N GLN A 121 -18.72 14.03 -2.50
CA GLN A 121 -19.50 14.00 -1.26
C GLN A 121 -18.92 14.90 -0.16
N GLU A 122 -17.61 15.16 -0.21
CA GLU A 122 -16.90 15.82 0.86
C GLU A 122 -17.16 17.34 0.91
N THR A 123 -17.21 17.85 2.15
CA THR A 123 -17.21 19.26 2.50
C THR A 123 -15.92 19.64 3.23
N GLU A 124 -15.67 20.93 3.51
CA GLU A 124 -14.52 21.35 4.30
C GLU A 124 -14.56 20.73 5.70
N GLU A 125 -15.73 20.72 6.32
CA GLU A 125 -15.94 20.19 7.67
C GLU A 125 -15.67 18.68 7.72
N SER A 126 -16.21 17.91 6.77
CA SER A 126 -16.00 16.47 6.74
C SER A 126 -14.55 16.10 6.44
N LEU A 127 -13.91 16.79 5.49
CA LEU A 127 -12.48 16.59 5.19
C LEU A 127 -11.60 16.81 6.42
N CYS A 128 -11.88 17.85 7.21
CA CYS A 128 -11.09 18.17 8.40
C CYS A 128 -11.23 17.14 9.54
N THR A 129 -12.15 16.20 9.45
CA THR A 129 -12.25 15.08 10.41
C THR A 129 -11.20 14.00 10.16
N TYR A 130 -10.66 13.89 8.95
CA TYR A 130 -9.71 12.85 8.59
C TYR A 130 -8.29 13.17 9.05
N GLN A 131 -7.55 12.12 9.40
CA GLN A 131 -6.16 12.22 9.81
C GLN A 131 -5.29 12.86 8.70
N ASP A 132 -4.29 13.65 9.09
CA ASP A 132 -3.39 14.42 8.20
C ASP A 132 -4.07 15.55 7.40
N MET A 133 -5.38 15.73 7.49
CA MET A 133 -6.12 16.78 6.81
C MET A 133 -6.08 18.09 7.62
N SER A 134 -5.74 19.18 6.97
CA SER A 134 -5.81 20.53 7.55
C SER A 134 -6.83 21.37 6.79
N HIS A 135 -7.38 22.43 7.42
CA HIS A 135 -8.29 23.36 6.74
C HIS A 135 -7.72 23.93 5.43
N ALA A 136 -6.42 24.23 5.40
CA ALA A 136 -5.76 24.73 4.19
C ALA A 136 -5.75 23.68 3.08
N LEU A 137 -5.46 22.41 3.42
CA LEU A 137 -5.49 21.31 2.45
C LEU A 137 -6.92 21.00 2.01
N ALA A 138 -7.89 20.95 2.93
CA ALA A 138 -9.29 20.70 2.62
C ALA A 138 -9.86 21.73 1.63
N ARG A 139 -9.65 23.03 1.87
CA ARG A 139 -10.07 24.08 0.93
C ARG A 139 -9.41 23.96 -0.43
N ARG A 140 -8.11 23.61 -0.45
CA ARG A 140 -7.39 23.41 -1.70
C ARG A 140 -7.93 22.20 -2.48
N ILE A 141 -8.23 21.09 -1.81
CA ILE A 141 -8.89 19.92 -2.41
C ILE A 141 -10.20 20.32 -3.05
N LEU A 142 -11.07 21.01 -2.31
CA LEU A 142 -12.39 21.44 -2.80
C LEU A 142 -12.29 22.43 -3.97
N SER A 143 -11.32 23.34 -3.94
CA SER A 143 -11.13 24.31 -5.04
C SER A 143 -10.56 23.72 -6.32
N CYS A 144 -9.92 22.54 -6.23
CA CYS A 144 -9.29 21.87 -7.38
C CYS A 144 -10.02 20.58 -7.81
N ARG A 145 -11.09 20.16 -7.10
CA ARG A 145 -11.72 18.83 -7.31
C ARG A 145 -12.24 18.60 -8.73
N ASP A 146 -12.68 19.63 -9.40
CA ASP A 146 -13.16 19.60 -10.80
C ASP A 146 -12.02 19.42 -11.81
N GLN A 147 -10.78 19.62 -11.39
CA GLN A 147 -9.56 19.40 -12.18
C GLN A 147 -8.95 18.01 -11.93
N TYR A 148 -9.70 17.11 -11.25
CA TYR A 148 -9.24 15.77 -10.98
C TYR A 148 -9.22 14.92 -12.27
N GLU A 149 -8.06 14.52 -12.74
CA GLU A 149 -7.87 13.60 -13.87
C GLU A 149 -7.50 12.21 -13.38
N SER A 150 -6.47 12.12 -12.54
CA SER A 150 -6.00 10.90 -11.88
C SER A 150 -5.45 11.21 -10.48
N PHE A 151 -5.32 10.19 -9.64
CA PHE A 151 -4.74 10.36 -8.30
C PHE A 151 -3.34 10.98 -8.35
N SER A 152 -2.50 10.49 -9.23
CA SER A 152 -1.12 11.01 -9.38
C SER A 152 -1.11 12.47 -9.81
N GLN A 153 -1.89 12.84 -10.84
CA GLN A 153 -2.03 14.22 -11.31
C GLN A 153 -2.60 15.11 -10.21
N PHE A 154 -3.64 14.66 -9.50
CA PHE A 154 -4.28 15.44 -8.47
C PHE A 154 -3.36 15.69 -7.25
N ALA A 155 -2.61 14.66 -6.84
CA ALA A 155 -1.61 14.81 -5.78
C ALA A 155 -0.53 15.86 -6.13
N ASP A 156 -0.10 15.91 -7.39
CA ASP A 156 0.86 16.92 -7.86
C ASP A 156 0.23 18.32 -7.99
N LEU A 157 -1.01 18.42 -8.42
CA LEU A 157 -1.78 19.68 -8.46
C LEU A 157 -1.95 20.30 -7.05
N LEU A 158 -2.20 19.47 -6.05
CA LEU A 158 -2.37 19.90 -4.67
C LEU A 158 -1.07 20.28 -3.97
N LYS A 159 0.08 19.84 -4.46
CA LYS A 159 1.40 20.05 -3.85
C LYS A 159 1.73 21.54 -3.74
N THR A 160 2.35 21.91 -2.62
CA THR A 160 2.88 23.26 -2.36
C THR A 160 4.28 23.15 -1.73
N LYS A 161 4.93 24.30 -1.47
CA LYS A 161 6.21 24.31 -0.72
C LYS A 161 6.05 23.77 0.71
N GLU A 162 4.87 23.94 1.31
CA GLU A 162 4.59 23.56 2.70
C GLU A 162 3.97 22.17 2.83
N ILE A 163 3.32 21.66 1.77
CA ILE A 163 2.61 20.38 1.78
C ILE A 163 3.26 19.44 0.78
N THR A 164 3.94 18.44 1.29
CA THR A 164 4.62 17.43 0.46
C THR A 164 3.63 16.48 -0.23
N ARG A 165 4.00 15.94 -1.40
CA ARG A 165 3.19 14.97 -2.14
C ARG A 165 2.80 13.77 -1.27
N THR A 166 3.74 13.23 -0.49
CA THR A 166 3.48 12.09 0.41
C THR A 166 2.46 12.39 1.51
N ARG A 167 2.41 13.63 2.03
CA ARG A 167 1.39 14.03 2.97
C ARG A 167 0.01 14.10 2.32
N ILE A 168 -0.06 14.63 1.10
CA ILE A 168 -1.31 14.68 0.31
C ILE A 168 -1.82 13.27 0.03
N GLN A 169 -0.95 12.38 -0.44
CA GLN A 169 -1.30 10.98 -0.70
C GLN A 169 -1.88 10.29 0.54
N ARG A 170 -1.24 10.48 1.71
CA ARG A 170 -1.77 9.94 2.98
C ARG A 170 -3.12 10.55 3.35
N ALA A 171 -3.27 11.87 3.27
CA ALA A 171 -4.53 12.55 3.60
C ALA A 171 -5.68 12.07 2.70
N LEU A 172 -5.44 11.92 1.39
CA LEU A 172 -6.42 11.39 0.45
C LEU A 172 -6.75 9.92 0.74
N LEU A 173 -5.75 9.11 1.12
CA LEU A 173 -5.97 7.73 1.51
C LEU A 173 -6.76 7.62 2.82
N HIS A 174 -6.49 8.49 3.80
CA HIS A 174 -7.26 8.55 5.05
C HIS A 174 -8.72 8.95 4.79
N MET A 175 -8.97 9.87 3.85
CA MET A 175 -10.32 10.19 3.39
C MET A 175 -11.02 8.97 2.79
N LEU A 176 -10.36 8.26 1.86
CA LEU A 176 -10.92 7.06 1.22
C LEU A 176 -11.24 5.95 2.20
N LEU A 177 -10.39 5.76 3.21
CA LEU A 177 -10.52 4.72 4.23
C LEU A 177 -11.29 5.17 5.48
N HIS A 178 -11.77 6.42 5.51
CA HIS A 178 -12.45 7.06 6.65
C HIS A 178 -11.63 7.04 7.95
N ILE A 179 -10.31 7.14 7.86
CA ILE A 179 -9.42 7.16 9.03
C ILE A 179 -9.40 8.55 9.65
N GLN A 180 -9.98 8.69 10.83
CA GLN A 180 -10.07 9.96 11.56
C GLN A 180 -8.98 10.13 12.61
N SER A 181 -8.52 9.04 13.21
CA SER A 181 -7.48 9.06 14.24
C SER A 181 -6.64 7.79 14.21
N VAL A 182 -5.44 7.89 14.76
CA VAL A 182 -4.54 6.75 14.94
C VAL A 182 -4.40 6.49 16.45
N PRO A 183 -4.55 5.26 16.93
CA PRO A 183 -4.42 4.96 18.35
C PRO A 183 -3.01 5.29 18.85
N ALA A 184 -2.91 5.88 20.04
CA ALA A 184 -1.62 6.24 20.65
C ALA A 184 -0.79 5.00 21.02
N GLN A 185 -1.44 3.86 21.27
CA GLN A 185 -0.80 2.59 21.59
C GLN A 185 -1.39 1.48 20.71
N ILE A 186 -0.58 0.46 20.40
CA ILE A 186 -1.02 -0.71 19.64
C ILE A 186 -1.90 -1.57 20.56
N PRO A 187 -3.21 -1.71 20.27
CA PRO A 187 -4.13 -2.37 21.19
C PRO A 187 -4.15 -3.90 21.06
N TYR A 188 -3.60 -4.47 19.99
CA TYR A 188 -3.47 -5.92 19.75
C TYR A 188 -2.35 -6.22 18.76
N ALA A 189 -1.91 -7.47 18.71
CA ALA A 189 -1.03 -7.97 17.67
C ALA A 189 -1.73 -9.04 16.84
N ARG A 190 -1.65 -8.95 15.51
CA ARG A 190 -2.19 -9.94 14.58
C ARG A 190 -1.07 -10.80 14.01
N VAL A 191 -1.21 -12.13 14.10
CA VAL A 191 -0.29 -13.09 13.51
C VAL A 191 -0.78 -13.43 12.11
N LEU A 192 0.01 -13.09 11.09
CA LEU A 192 -0.32 -13.36 9.69
C LEU A 192 0.19 -14.73 9.24
N GLY A 193 1.26 -15.22 9.85
CA GLY A 193 1.84 -16.51 9.56
C GLY A 193 2.93 -16.91 10.54
N PHE A 194 3.28 -18.19 10.58
CA PHE A 194 4.39 -18.71 11.38
C PHE A 194 4.94 -20.01 10.81
N ARG A 195 6.17 -20.36 11.18
CA ARG A 195 6.75 -21.66 10.86
C ARG A 195 6.19 -22.72 11.77
N LYS A 196 5.88 -23.90 11.26
CA LYS A 196 5.30 -25.02 12.03
C LYS A 196 6.13 -25.39 13.25
N ASN A 197 7.45 -25.36 13.15
CA ASN A 197 8.38 -25.60 14.26
C ASN A 197 8.38 -24.49 15.32
N SER A 198 7.79 -23.34 15.06
CA SER A 198 7.70 -22.19 15.97
C SER A 198 6.37 -22.11 16.75
N SER A 199 5.50 -23.12 16.64
CA SER A 199 4.20 -23.13 17.33
C SER A 199 4.32 -23.07 18.86
N ALA A 200 5.34 -23.72 19.45
CA ALA A 200 5.60 -23.64 20.88
C ALA A 200 5.98 -22.21 21.32
N LEU A 201 6.77 -21.49 20.52
CA LEU A 201 7.11 -20.09 20.76
C LEU A 201 5.86 -19.19 20.69
N LEU A 202 5.00 -19.39 19.69
CA LEU A 202 3.73 -18.66 19.56
C LEU A 202 2.86 -18.87 20.80
N GLY A 203 2.74 -20.10 21.30
CA GLY A 203 2.05 -20.41 22.55
C GLY A 203 2.64 -19.73 23.78
N LYS A 204 3.98 -19.59 23.85
CA LYS A 204 4.67 -18.85 24.91
C LYS A 204 4.39 -17.34 24.80
N ILE A 205 4.47 -16.76 23.61
CA ILE A 205 4.17 -15.35 23.36
C ILE A 205 2.71 -15.06 23.79
N LYS A 206 1.75 -15.88 23.39
CA LYS A 206 0.32 -15.71 23.75
C LYS A 206 0.09 -15.69 25.28
N ARG A 207 0.87 -16.45 26.04
CA ARG A 207 0.75 -16.49 27.52
C ARG A 207 1.45 -15.34 28.23
N CYS A 208 2.54 -14.80 27.65
CA CYS A 208 3.38 -13.79 28.30
C CYS A 208 3.13 -12.38 27.77
N SER A 209 2.39 -12.22 26.67
CA SER A 209 2.14 -10.91 26.07
C SER A 209 1.15 -10.10 26.92
N SER A 210 1.45 -8.82 27.10
CA SER A 210 0.58 -7.84 27.75
C SER A 210 -0.55 -7.35 26.82
N ILE A 211 -0.41 -7.55 25.51
CA ILE A 211 -1.43 -7.19 24.51
C ILE A 211 -2.07 -8.46 23.93
N PRO A 212 -3.37 -8.41 23.57
CA PRO A 212 -4.06 -9.54 22.94
C PRO A 212 -3.37 -9.98 21.65
N LEU A 213 -3.21 -11.29 21.47
CA LEU A 213 -2.65 -11.88 20.25
C LEU A 213 -3.74 -12.54 19.43
N LEU A 214 -4.05 -11.97 18.28
CA LEU A 214 -5.07 -12.47 17.36
C LEU A 214 -4.43 -13.35 16.29
N THR A 215 -4.78 -14.63 16.29
CA THR A 215 -4.30 -15.63 15.32
C THR A 215 -5.36 -15.94 14.25
N ARG A 216 -6.64 -15.76 14.56
CA ARG A 216 -7.75 -15.98 13.63
C ARG A 216 -8.75 -14.84 13.76
N LEU A 217 -9.16 -14.26 12.65
CA LEU A 217 -10.12 -13.16 12.64
C LEU A 217 -11.50 -13.52 13.22
N PRO A 218 -12.08 -14.72 12.97
CA PRO A 218 -13.34 -15.11 13.59
C PRO A 218 -13.34 -15.10 15.12
N ASP A 219 -12.17 -15.26 15.75
CA ASP A 219 -12.03 -15.27 17.21
C ASP A 219 -11.89 -13.85 17.80
N ALA A 220 -11.87 -12.81 16.96
CA ALA A 220 -11.59 -11.44 17.37
C ALA A 220 -12.56 -10.90 18.41
N ALA A 221 -13.86 -11.17 18.27
CA ALA A 221 -14.89 -10.71 19.20
C ALA A 221 -14.64 -11.20 20.64
N GLU A 222 -14.13 -12.42 20.79
CA GLU A 222 -13.81 -12.97 22.12
C GLU A 222 -12.44 -12.47 22.61
N VAL A 223 -11.42 -12.49 21.74
CA VAL A 223 -10.05 -12.10 22.10
C VAL A 223 -9.97 -10.62 22.47
N LEU A 224 -10.74 -9.77 21.79
CA LEU A 224 -10.70 -8.30 21.94
C LEU A 224 -11.87 -7.75 22.79
N LYS A 225 -12.67 -8.60 23.42
CA LYS A 225 -13.87 -8.19 24.17
C LYS A 225 -13.63 -7.10 25.23
N ASN A 226 -12.44 -7.05 25.81
CA ASN A 226 -12.06 -6.07 26.81
C ASN A 226 -11.32 -4.85 26.24
N ALA A 227 -11.23 -4.73 24.93
CA ALA A 227 -10.53 -3.66 24.23
C ALA A 227 -11.35 -3.17 23.02
N PRO A 228 -12.45 -2.42 23.23
CA PRO A 228 -13.32 -1.99 22.12
C PRO A 228 -12.59 -1.21 21.04
N GLN A 229 -11.64 -0.34 21.42
CA GLN A 229 -10.80 0.39 20.45
C GLN A 229 -9.96 -0.54 19.55
N ALA A 230 -9.59 -1.72 20.04
CA ALA A 230 -8.91 -2.73 19.26
C ALA A 230 -9.81 -3.32 18.17
N MET A 231 -11.10 -3.47 18.47
CA MET A 231 -12.09 -3.97 17.51
C MET A 231 -12.37 -2.96 16.42
N ASP A 232 -12.45 -1.67 16.74
CA ASP A 232 -12.60 -0.59 15.75
C ASP A 232 -11.40 -0.54 14.80
N LEU A 233 -10.18 -0.56 15.33
CA LEU A 233 -8.95 -0.62 14.52
C LEU A 233 -8.89 -1.89 13.65
N LEU A 234 -9.35 -3.05 14.17
CA LEU A 234 -9.42 -4.28 13.39
C LEU A 234 -10.40 -4.14 12.23
N ASN A 235 -11.55 -3.53 12.45
CA ASN A 235 -12.57 -3.29 11.42
C ASN A 235 -12.01 -2.35 10.33
N GLU A 236 -11.34 -1.25 10.70
CA GLU A 236 -10.68 -0.34 9.74
C GLU A 236 -9.62 -1.06 8.90
N THR A 237 -8.73 -1.83 9.54
CA THR A 237 -7.68 -2.57 8.82
C THR A 237 -8.24 -3.68 7.94
N THR A 238 -9.32 -4.34 8.37
CA THR A 238 -10.02 -5.35 7.59
C THR A 238 -10.74 -4.73 6.40
N PHE A 239 -11.37 -3.56 6.59
CA PHE A 239 -11.98 -2.81 5.49
C PHE A 239 -10.93 -2.44 4.44
N ALA A 240 -9.78 -1.88 4.85
CA ALA A 240 -8.70 -1.53 3.93
C ALA A 240 -8.20 -2.75 3.14
N SER A 241 -8.00 -3.90 3.80
CA SER A 241 -7.62 -5.15 3.14
C SER A 241 -8.67 -5.62 2.12
N ASN A 242 -9.95 -5.59 2.52
CA ASN A 242 -11.03 -6.02 1.62
C ASN A 242 -11.21 -5.06 0.44
N LEU A 243 -11.04 -3.75 0.64
CA LEU A 243 -11.06 -2.77 -0.44
C LEU A 243 -9.96 -3.06 -1.45
N TYR A 244 -8.71 -3.23 -0.99
CA TYR A 244 -7.57 -3.59 -1.83
C TYR A 244 -7.86 -4.85 -2.66
N GLU A 245 -8.27 -5.93 -2.02
CA GLU A 245 -8.55 -7.22 -2.66
C GLU A 245 -9.74 -7.14 -3.63
N SER A 246 -10.78 -6.35 -3.33
CA SER A 246 -11.93 -6.20 -4.21
C SER A 246 -11.58 -5.47 -5.51
N ILE A 247 -10.74 -4.43 -5.42
CA ILE A 247 -10.27 -3.69 -6.61
C ILE A 247 -9.32 -4.56 -7.43
N LEU A 248 -8.42 -5.29 -6.76
CA LEU A 248 -7.52 -6.22 -7.42
C LEU A 248 -8.28 -7.34 -8.14
N ALA A 249 -9.35 -7.86 -7.53
CA ALA A 249 -10.22 -8.86 -8.13
C ALA A 249 -10.97 -8.29 -9.35
N GLN A 250 -11.48 -7.05 -9.25
CA GLN A 250 -12.10 -6.36 -10.38
C GLN A 250 -11.09 -6.19 -11.54
N LYS A 251 -9.89 -5.72 -11.24
CA LYS A 251 -8.80 -5.53 -12.22
C LYS A 251 -8.46 -6.83 -12.98
N ASN A 252 -8.53 -7.96 -12.31
CA ASN A 252 -8.19 -9.28 -12.86
C ASN A 252 -9.41 -10.13 -13.25
N SER A 253 -10.63 -9.54 -13.29
CA SER A 253 -11.88 -10.25 -13.57
C SER A 253 -12.08 -11.52 -12.72
N ALA A 254 -11.71 -11.43 -11.44
CA ALA A 254 -11.73 -12.51 -10.46
C ALA A 254 -12.67 -12.19 -9.29
N SER A 255 -12.96 -13.17 -8.45
CA SER A 255 -13.62 -12.94 -7.17
C SER A 255 -12.60 -12.78 -6.05
N TYR A 256 -12.86 -11.87 -5.09
CA TYR A 256 -11.98 -11.73 -3.95
C TYR A 256 -12.42 -12.61 -2.77
N VAL A 257 -11.46 -12.93 -1.91
CA VAL A 257 -11.71 -13.65 -0.66
C VAL A 257 -11.70 -12.64 0.49
N HIS A 258 -12.87 -12.50 1.16
CA HIS A 258 -12.99 -11.63 2.32
C HIS A 258 -11.97 -11.98 3.40
N GLU A 259 -11.39 -10.98 4.06
CA GLU A 259 -10.27 -11.12 5.01
C GLU A 259 -10.59 -12.11 6.15
N TYR A 260 -11.84 -12.17 6.61
CA TYR A 260 -12.31 -13.12 7.64
C TYR A 260 -12.28 -14.59 7.21
N ARG A 261 -12.18 -14.86 5.90
CA ARG A 261 -12.07 -16.21 5.34
C ARG A 261 -10.63 -16.66 5.08
N LYS A 262 -9.68 -15.70 5.14
CA LYS A 262 -8.28 -16.01 4.95
C LYS A 262 -7.73 -16.77 6.16
N GLN A 263 -7.01 -17.84 5.88
CA GLN A 263 -6.34 -18.63 6.91
C GLN A 263 -4.95 -18.08 7.19
N ILE A 264 -4.47 -18.32 8.41
CA ILE A 264 -3.09 -18.03 8.78
C ILE A 264 -2.13 -18.87 7.94
N ILE A 265 -1.04 -18.28 7.49
CA ILE A 265 -0.03 -18.97 6.68
C ILE A 265 0.86 -19.81 7.60
N ILE A 266 0.93 -21.10 7.37
CA ILE A 266 1.82 -22.01 8.10
C ILE A 266 2.83 -22.61 7.11
N VAL A 267 4.11 -22.37 7.34
CA VAL A 267 5.23 -22.85 6.52
C VAL A 267 6.13 -23.79 7.30
#